data_579d78986a00e4be09828829225a164a
#
_entry.id   579d78986a00e4be09828829225a164a
#
_cell.length_a   1.000
_cell.length_b   1.000
_cell.length_c   1.000
_cell.angle_alpha   90.00
_cell.angle_beta   90.00
_cell.angle_gamma   90.00
#
_symmetry.space_group_name_H-M   'P 1'
#
loop_
_entity.id
_entity.type
_entity.pdbx_description
1 polymer ?
#
loop_
_entity_poly.entity_id
_entity_poly.type
_entity_poly.pdbx_seq_one_letter_code
_entity_poly.pdbx_strand_id
1 'polypeptide(L)'
;MSRYPSLFAPLDLGFTTLKNRVLMGSMHTGLEEHPDGAERLAAFYAARARHGVALIVTGGVAPSPSGVGMEGGAVLNDAAQLPHHRIVTDAVHNEGGKIALQILHTGRYSYQPNLVAPSAIQAPINRFTPHALSHDEILALIDDFARCAALAREA
;
A
#
# COMPACT_ATOMS: atom_id res chain seq x y z
N MET A 1 -28.46 -4.84 21.78
CA MET A 1 -27.45 -3.74 21.79
C MET A 1 -26.08 -4.33 21.75
N SER A 2 -25.13 -3.70 21.03
CA SER A 2 -23.73 -4.17 20.95
C SER A 2 -23.08 -4.14 22.34
N ARG A 3 -22.27 -5.16 22.66
CA ARG A 3 -21.43 -5.19 23.87
C ARG A 3 -20.36 -4.07 23.87
N TYR A 4 -20.02 -3.55 22.69
CA TYR A 4 -18.97 -2.53 22.48
C TYR A 4 -19.53 -1.37 21.62
N PRO A 5 -20.45 -0.55 22.17
CA PRO A 5 -21.15 0.46 21.39
C PRO A 5 -20.21 1.52 20.80
N SER A 6 -19.19 1.94 21.55
CA SER A 6 -18.22 2.93 21.08
C SER A 6 -17.36 2.44 19.92
N LEU A 7 -17.00 1.14 19.91
CA LEU A 7 -16.21 0.53 18.82
C LEU A 7 -17.02 0.46 17.52
N PHE A 8 -18.31 0.17 17.63
CA PHE A 8 -19.19 0.01 16.48
C PHE A 8 -19.96 1.28 16.11
N ALA A 9 -19.74 2.40 16.82
CA ALA A 9 -20.25 3.69 16.40
C ALA A 9 -19.56 4.18 15.12
N PRO A 10 -20.30 4.81 14.20
CA PRO A 10 -19.70 5.45 13.03
C PRO A 10 -18.63 6.46 13.42
N LEU A 11 -17.65 6.64 12.54
CA LEU A 11 -16.60 7.64 12.69
C LEU A 11 -16.59 8.57 11.48
N ASP A 12 -16.92 9.83 11.72
CA ASP A 12 -16.83 10.89 10.72
C ASP A 12 -15.37 11.37 10.64
N LEU A 13 -14.80 11.33 9.42
CA LEU A 13 -13.47 11.86 9.10
C LEU A 13 -13.52 13.23 8.41
N GLY A 14 -14.70 13.85 8.32
CA GLY A 14 -14.94 15.14 7.66
C GLY A 14 -15.20 15.01 6.15
N PHE A 15 -14.45 14.22 5.45
CA PHE A 15 -14.62 13.97 4.00
C PHE A 15 -15.29 12.62 3.70
N THR A 16 -15.39 11.73 4.67
CA THR A 16 -16.08 10.43 4.57
C THR A 16 -16.41 9.91 5.96
N THR A 17 -17.42 9.01 6.04
CA THR A 17 -17.77 8.35 7.29
C THR A 17 -17.43 6.86 7.22
N LEU A 18 -16.74 6.35 8.22
CA LEU A 18 -16.52 4.93 8.43
C LEU A 18 -17.70 4.31 9.17
N LYS A 19 -18.12 3.09 8.78
CA LYS A 19 -19.25 2.38 9.40
C LYS A 19 -19.03 2.01 10.88
N ASN A 20 -17.79 1.97 11.33
CA ASN A 20 -17.36 1.74 12.71
C ASN A 20 -15.89 2.15 12.86
N ARG A 21 -15.26 1.85 14.00
CA ARG A 21 -13.88 2.22 14.34
C ARG A 21 -12.88 1.07 14.22
N VAL A 22 -13.25 0.02 13.48
CA VAL A 22 -12.34 -1.13 13.23
C VAL A 22 -11.55 -0.86 11.96
N LEU A 23 -10.24 -0.79 12.11
CA LEU A 23 -9.29 -0.63 11.03
C LEU A 23 -8.39 -1.86 10.93
N MET A 24 -8.22 -2.40 9.71
CA MET A 24 -7.18 -3.37 9.42
C MET A 24 -5.90 -2.61 9.03
N GLY A 25 -4.89 -2.71 9.87
CA GLY A 25 -3.57 -2.12 9.60
C GLY A 25 -2.87 -2.77 8.41
N SER A 26 -1.90 -2.06 7.85
CA SER A 26 -1.09 -2.55 6.74
C SER A 26 -0.37 -3.85 7.10
N MET A 27 -0.41 -4.81 6.19
CA MET A 27 0.29 -6.09 6.32
C MET A 27 0.70 -6.57 4.93
N HIS A 28 2.00 -6.85 4.77
CA HIS A 28 2.50 -7.53 3.59
C HIS A 28 2.13 -9.02 3.68
N THR A 29 1.41 -9.51 2.68
CA THR A 29 0.86 -10.88 2.69
C THR A 29 1.62 -11.85 1.81
N GLY A 30 2.42 -11.34 0.86
CA GLY A 30 3.06 -12.12 -0.19
C GLY A 30 2.09 -12.59 -1.28
N LEU A 31 0.79 -12.27 -1.16
CA LEU A 31 -0.19 -12.62 -2.19
C LEU A 31 0.00 -11.78 -3.46
N GLU A 32 0.45 -10.55 -3.30
CA GLU A 32 0.74 -9.58 -4.36
C GLU A 32 1.82 -10.06 -5.35
N GLU A 33 2.64 -11.01 -4.95
CA GLU A 33 3.74 -11.56 -5.76
C GLU A 33 3.30 -12.75 -6.63
N HIS A 34 2.07 -13.25 -6.45
CA HIS A 34 1.51 -14.31 -7.26
C HIS A 34 0.98 -13.81 -8.61
N PRO A 35 1.00 -14.63 -9.67
CA PRO A 35 0.40 -14.27 -10.97
C PRO A 35 -1.07 -13.89 -10.88
N ASP A 36 -1.83 -14.50 -9.96
CA ASP A 36 -3.24 -14.22 -9.62
C ASP A 36 -3.35 -13.40 -8.31
N GLY A 37 -2.37 -12.55 -8.04
CA GLY A 37 -2.24 -11.80 -6.79
C GLY A 37 -3.38 -10.83 -6.54
N ALA A 38 -3.88 -10.15 -7.58
CA ALA A 38 -4.99 -9.22 -7.45
C ALA A 38 -6.27 -9.93 -6.98
N GLU A 39 -6.61 -11.08 -7.57
CA GLU A 39 -7.77 -11.89 -7.21
C GLU A 39 -7.65 -12.46 -5.79
N ARG A 40 -6.46 -12.90 -5.40
CA ARG A 40 -6.18 -13.38 -4.04
C ARG A 40 -6.31 -12.28 -3.01
N LEU A 41 -5.75 -11.10 -3.27
CA LEU A 41 -5.87 -9.92 -2.41
C LEU A 41 -7.33 -9.45 -2.34
N ALA A 42 -8.05 -9.43 -3.46
CA ALA A 42 -9.47 -9.11 -3.52
C ALA A 42 -10.27 -10.02 -2.58
N ALA A 43 -10.10 -11.34 -2.69
CA ALA A 43 -10.76 -12.30 -1.82
C ALA A 43 -10.37 -12.11 -0.35
N PHE A 44 -9.08 -11.87 -0.09
CA PHE A 44 -8.54 -11.67 1.25
C PHE A 44 -9.12 -10.43 1.92
N TYR A 45 -9.15 -9.28 1.25
CA TYR A 45 -9.65 -8.02 1.80
C TYR A 45 -11.18 -7.96 1.83
N ALA A 46 -11.87 -8.46 0.79
CA ALA A 46 -13.33 -8.54 0.77
C ALA A 46 -13.89 -9.34 1.96
N ALA A 47 -13.24 -10.45 2.33
CA ALA A 47 -13.64 -11.23 3.49
C ALA A 47 -13.59 -10.40 4.80
N ARG A 48 -12.61 -9.51 4.97
CA ARG A 48 -12.51 -8.62 6.14
C ARG A 48 -13.57 -7.53 6.11
N ALA A 49 -13.79 -6.90 4.95
CA ALA A 49 -14.82 -5.88 4.76
C ALA A 49 -16.22 -6.43 5.04
N ARG A 50 -16.53 -7.62 4.52
CA ARG A 50 -17.81 -8.36 4.76
C ARG A 50 -18.04 -8.63 6.24
N HIS A 51 -17.00 -8.95 7.00
CA HIS A 51 -17.09 -9.25 8.44
C HIS A 51 -16.88 -8.02 9.33
N GLY A 52 -17.01 -6.81 8.77
CA GLY A 52 -17.21 -5.59 9.55
C GLY A 52 -16.01 -4.67 9.66
N VAL A 53 -14.85 -4.96 9.05
CA VAL A 53 -13.75 -3.99 8.98
C VAL A 53 -14.22 -2.78 8.17
N ALA A 54 -14.09 -1.58 8.75
CA ALA A 54 -14.57 -0.35 8.13
C ALA A 54 -13.55 0.26 7.17
N LEU A 55 -12.27 0.19 7.51
CA LEU A 55 -11.17 0.67 6.69
C LEU A 55 -10.04 -0.37 6.66
N ILE A 56 -9.56 -0.68 5.47
CA ILE A 56 -8.40 -1.53 5.26
C ILE A 56 -7.25 -0.67 4.73
N VAL A 57 -6.05 -0.86 5.28
CA VAL A 57 -4.81 -0.32 4.69
C VAL A 57 -4.06 -1.48 4.07
N THR A 58 -3.73 -1.38 2.78
CA THR A 58 -3.04 -2.45 2.04
C THR A 58 -1.63 -2.71 2.58
N GLY A 59 -1.02 -3.81 2.19
CA GLY A 59 0.43 -3.97 2.21
C GLY A 59 1.13 -2.84 1.45
N GLY A 60 2.43 -2.65 1.71
CA GLY A 60 3.19 -1.57 1.09
C GLY A 60 3.32 -1.76 -0.42
N VAL A 61 3.04 -0.69 -1.17
CA VAL A 61 3.22 -0.61 -2.62
C VAL A 61 4.22 0.50 -2.91
N ALA A 62 5.24 0.21 -3.69
CA ALA A 62 6.30 1.18 -3.96
C ALA A 62 5.85 2.23 -4.99
N PRO A 63 6.25 3.52 -4.83
CA PRO A 63 5.98 4.57 -5.81
C PRO A 63 6.92 4.50 -7.02
N SER A 64 8.01 3.73 -6.92
CA SER A 64 9.02 3.56 -7.96
C SER A 64 9.74 2.22 -7.79
N PRO A 65 10.43 1.71 -8.83
CA PRO A 65 11.20 0.46 -8.74
C PRO A 65 12.29 0.47 -7.67
N SER A 66 12.87 1.64 -7.34
CA SER A 66 13.88 1.75 -6.27
C SER A 66 13.30 1.59 -4.86
N GLY A 67 11.98 1.75 -4.74
CA GLY A 67 11.27 1.68 -3.46
C GLY A 67 10.82 0.28 -3.04
N VAL A 68 10.88 -0.71 -3.93
CA VAL A 68 10.41 -2.07 -3.61
C VAL A 68 11.25 -2.74 -2.51
N GLY A 69 10.60 -3.54 -1.68
CA GLY A 69 11.28 -4.26 -0.59
C GLY A 69 12.15 -5.41 -1.08
N MET A 70 11.77 -6.04 -2.17
CA MET A 70 12.48 -7.15 -2.82
C MET A 70 12.22 -7.11 -4.33
N GLU A 71 13.01 -7.85 -5.08
CA GLU A 71 12.82 -7.99 -6.52
C GLU A 71 11.43 -8.57 -6.83
N GLY A 72 10.72 -7.96 -7.79
CA GLY A 72 9.34 -8.32 -8.11
C GLY A 72 8.26 -7.78 -7.17
N GLY A 73 8.62 -6.97 -6.17
CA GLY A 73 7.67 -6.34 -5.25
C GLY A 73 6.69 -5.39 -5.95
N ALA A 74 5.53 -5.17 -5.33
CA ALA A 74 4.46 -4.37 -5.91
C ALA A 74 4.86 -2.89 -6.10
N VAL A 75 4.54 -2.35 -7.27
CA VAL A 75 4.76 -0.94 -7.66
C VAL A 75 3.46 -0.37 -8.21
N LEU A 76 3.20 0.92 -7.93
CA LEU A 76 2.15 1.69 -8.59
C LEU A 76 2.74 3.03 -9.08
N ASN A 77 3.19 3.07 -10.31
CA ASN A 77 3.80 4.25 -10.93
C ASN A 77 3.32 4.50 -12.37
N ASP A 78 2.48 3.62 -12.90
CA ASP A 78 1.93 3.71 -14.25
C ASP A 78 0.44 3.35 -14.25
N ALA A 79 -0.34 4.04 -15.09
CA ALA A 79 -1.77 3.81 -15.25
C ALA A 79 -2.11 2.38 -15.77
N ALA A 80 -1.18 1.73 -16.46
CA ALA A 80 -1.35 0.35 -16.92
C ALA A 80 -1.49 -0.65 -15.74
N GLN A 81 -1.11 -0.25 -14.52
CA GLN A 81 -1.23 -1.07 -13.31
C GLN A 81 -2.62 -0.93 -12.63
N LEU A 82 -3.40 0.11 -12.97
CA LEU A 82 -4.72 0.37 -12.39
C LEU A 82 -5.69 -0.82 -12.44
N PRO A 83 -5.80 -1.60 -13.52
CA PRO A 83 -6.73 -2.73 -13.56
C PRO A 83 -6.52 -3.74 -12.43
N HIS A 84 -5.28 -4.03 -12.06
CA HIS A 84 -4.98 -4.94 -10.94
C HIS A 84 -5.44 -4.38 -9.60
N HIS A 85 -5.24 -3.08 -9.37
CA HIS A 85 -5.68 -2.42 -8.14
C HIS A 85 -7.20 -2.32 -8.08
N ARG A 86 -7.90 -2.08 -9.21
CA ARG A 86 -9.36 -2.02 -9.28
C ARG A 86 -10.03 -3.35 -8.94
N ILE A 87 -9.46 -4.48 -9.29
CA ILE A 87 -9.96 -5.80 -8.85
C ILE A 87 -10.05 -5.83 -7.31
N VAL A 88 -9.05 -5.30 -6.62
CA VAL A 88 -8.98 -5.30 -5.15
C VAL A 88 -9.93 -4.27 -4.53
N THR A 89 -9.91 -3.03 -5.03
CA THR A 89 -10.75 -1.95 -4.50
C THR A 89 -12.22 -2.21 -4.71
N ASP A 90 -12.63 -2.66 -5.90
CA ASP A 90 -14.01 -3.03 -6.22
C ASP A 90 -14.51 -4.15 -5.29
N ALA A 91 -13.71 -5.17 -5.04
CA ALA A 91 -14.09 -6.27 -4.16
C ALA A 91 -14.34 -5.79 -2.71
N VAL A 92 -13.55 -4.84 -2.20
CA VAL A 92 -13.73 -4.26 -0.87
C VAL A 92 -14.94 -3.33 -0.83
N HIS A 93 -15.12 -2.48 -1.85
CA HIS A 93 -16.23 -1.54 -1.95
C HIS A 93 -17.58 -2.28 -2.07
N ASN A 94 -17.64 -3.37 -2.83
CA ASN A 94 -18.85 -4.22 -2.96
C ASN A 94 -19.29 -4.84 -1.62
N GLU A 95 -18.38 -5.01 -0.67
CA GLU A 95 -18.69 -5.46 0.70
C GLU A 95 -18.91 -4.29 1.70
N GLY A 96 -19.03 -3.06 1.19
CA GLY A 96 -19.26 -1.86 2.01
C GLY A 96 -18.09 -1.46 2.90
N GLY A 97 -16.89 -1.92 2.57
CA GLY A 97 -15.62 -1.48 3.18
C GLY A 97 -15.03 -0.27 2.48
N LYS A 98 -14.03 0.34 3.10
CA LYS A 98 -13.15 1.33 2.49
C LYS A 98 -11.73 0.79 2.51
N ILE A 99 -10.93 1.20 1.52
CA ILE A 99 -9.54 0.74 1.39
C ILE A 99 -8.63 1.93 1.08
N ALA A 100 -7.44 1.92 1.64
CA ALA A 100 -6.39 2.89 1.39
C ALA A 100 -5.10 2.18 1.02
N LEU A 101 -4.39 2.68 0.03
CA LEU A 101 -3.07 2.19 -0.34
C LEU A 101 -2.01 2.69 0.66
N GLN A 102 -1.17 1.81 1.18
CA GLN A 102 0.07 2.24 1.81
C GLN A 102 1.13 2.47 0.74
N ILE A 103 1.49 3.73 0.48
CA ILE A 103 2.65 4.05 -0.35
C ILE A 103 3.90 3.86 0.50
N LEU A 104 4.75 2.90 0.12
CA LEU A 104 5.92 2.50 0.89
C LEU A 104 7.18 2.53 0.02
N HIS A 105 8.19 3.25 0.48
CA HIS A 105 9.54 3.19 -0.07
C HIS A 105 10.48 2.62 0.99
N THR A 106 11.09 1.46 0.73
CA THR A 106 11.87 0.73 1.74
C THR A 106 13.27 1.31 1.96
N GLY A 107 13.73 2.19 1.06
CA GLY A 107 15.01 2.86 1.18
C GLY A 107 16.17 1.85 1.32
N ARG A 108 17.13 2.14 2.20
CA ARG A 108 18.30 1.28 2.43
C ARG A 108 17.99 -0.09 3.05
N TYR A 109 16.74 -0.33 3.45
CA TYR A 109 16.30 -1.63 3.97
C TYR A 109 15.79 -2.58 2.89
N SER A 110 15.74 -2.14 1.63
CA SER A 110 15.38 -2.98 0.49
C SER A 110 16.37 -4.14 0.31
N TYR A 111 15.87 -5.34 0.03
CA TYR A 111 16.65 -6.54 -0.24
C TYR A 111 16.95 -6.77 -1.73
N GLN A 112 16.90 -5.71 -2.54
CA GLN A 112 17.28 -5.71 -3.97
C GLN A 112 18.48 -4.77 -4.22
N PRO A 113 19.31 -4.98 -5.28
CA PRO A 113 20.57 -4.25 -5.46
C PRO A 113 20.42 -2.77 -5.83
N ASN A 114 19.26 -2.36 -6.40
CA ASN A 114 19.02 -0.98 -6.87
C ASN A 114 18.40 -0.09 -5.79
N LEU A 115 18.75 -0.32 -4.53
CA LEU A 115 18.22 0.47 -3.40
C LEU A 115 18.86 1.85 -3.32
N VAL A 116 18.09 2.82 -2.87
CA VAL A 116 18.50 4.22 -2.72
C VAL A 116 18.27 4.71 -1.29
N ALA A 117 19.05 5.73 -0.87
CA ALA A 117 18.91 6.33 0.46
C ALA A 117 19.45 7.77 0.43
N PRO A 118 19.24 8.58 1.49
CA PRO A 118 19.85 9.90 1.60
C PRO A 118 21.38 9.87 1.67
N SER A 119 21.99 8.73 2.03
CA SER A 119 23.44 8.53 2.12
C SER A 119 23.82 7.09 1.74
N ALA A 120 25.01 6.89 1.19
CA ALA A 120 25.56 5.58 0.83
C ALA A 120 26.04 4.78 2.05
N ILE A 121 25.18 4.66 3.08
CA ILE A 121 25.48 3.94 4.32
C ILE A 121 24.69 2.64 4.32
N GLN A 122 25.38 1.52 4.25
CA GLN A 122 24.78 0.19 4.30
C GLN A 122 24.09 -0.06 5.65
N ALA A 123 22.87 -0.57 5.61
CA ALA A 123 22.20 -1.02 6.83
C ALA A 123 22.85 -2.31 7.35
N PRO A 124 23.00 -2.48 8.68
CA PRO A 124 23.64 -3.67 9.25
C PRO A 124 22.97 -4.99 8.88
N ILE A 125 21.67 -4.97 8.59
CA ILE A 125 20.89 -6.15 8.19
C ILE A 125 20.87 -6.41 6.69
N ASN A 126 21.49 -5.51 5.88
CA ASN A 126 21.46 -5.59 4.43
C ASN A 126 22.86 -5.89 3.86
N ARG A 127 22.90 -6.65 2.78
CA ARG A 127 24.14 -6.95 2.03
C ARG A 127 24.49 -5.93 0.95
N PHE A 128 23.56 -5.03 0.64
CA PHE A 128 23.72 -4.03 -0.41
C PHE A 128 23.97 -2.64 0.20
N THR A 129 24.87 -1.87 -0.42
CA THR A 129 25.05 -0.45 -0.11
C THR A 129 24.12 0.37 -1.00
N PRO A 130 23.32 1.29 -0.44
CA PRO A 130 22.43 2.10 -1.25
C PRO A 130 23.20 3.15 -2.08
N HIS A 131 22.64 3.50 -3.24
CA HIS A 131 23.00 4.74 -3.93
C HIS A 131 22.50 5.94 -3.11
N ALA A 132 23.39 6.92 -2.86
CA ALA A 132 23.01 8.18 -2.23
C ALA A 132 22.33 9.08 -3.26
N LEU A 133 21.07 9.44 -3.01
CA LEU A 133 20.30 10.27 -3.92
C LEU A 133 20.90 11.68 -4.03
N SER A 134 21.05 12.17 -5.26
CA SER A 134 21.29 13.58 -5.55
C SER A 134 20.03 14.42 -5.29
N HIS A 135 20.15 15.75 -5.30
CA HIS A 135 19.03 16.66 -5.15
C HIS A 135 17.95 16.43 -6.21
N ASP A 136 18.32 16.27 -7.48
CA ASP A 136 17.38 16.07 -8.58
C ASP A 136 16.66 14.71 -8.48
N GLU A 137 17.35 13.67 -8.04
CA GLU A 137 16.76 12.36 -7.79
C GLU A 137 15.77 12.40 -6.61
N ILE A 138 16.02 13.22 -5.59
CA ILE A 138 15.07 13.44 -4.49
C ILE A 138 13.80 14.12 -5.01
N LEU A 139 13.92 15.15 -5.85
CA LEU A 139 12.77 15.82 -6.46
C LEU A 139 11.96 14.85 -7.33
N ALA A 140 12.63 14.05 -8.15
CA ALA A 140 11.97 13.02 -8.96
C ALA A 140 11.22 11.99 -8.09
N LEU A 141 11.81 11.58 -6.96
CA LEU A 141 11.16 10.66 -6.03
C LEU A 141 9.92 11.28 -5.36
N ILE A 142 9.94 12.58 -5.05
CA ILE A 142 8.75 13.31 -4.55
C ILE A 142 7.63 13.25 -5.60
N ASP A 143 7.95 13.46 -6.87
CA ASP A 143 6.99 13.36 -7.97
C ASP A 143 6.45 11.93 -8.14
N ASP A 144 7.27 10.91 -7.91
CA ASP A 144 6.84 9.51 -7.92
C ASP A 144 5.81 9.23 -6.81
N PHE A 145 6.02 9.74 -5.60
CA PHE A 145 5.03 9.64 -4.51
C PHE A 145 3.71 10.35 -4.87
N ALA A 146 3.78 11.54 -5.45
CA ALA A 146 2.60 12.30 -5.88
C ALA A 146 1.83 11.56 -6.98
N ARG A 147 2.54 11.00 -7.96
CA ARG A 147 1.97 10.18 -9.04
C ARG A 147 1.31 8.92 -8.48
N CYS A 148 1.99 8.19 -7.60
CA CYS A 148 1.45 7.00 -6.96
C CYS A 148 0.15 7.32 -6.19
N ALA A 149 0.12 8.44 -5.44
CA ALA A 149 -1.09 8.88 -4.73
C ALA A 149 -2.24 9.22 -5.68
N ALA A 150 -1.96 9.86 -6.81
CA ALA A 150 -2.96 10.16 -7.83
C ALA A 150 -3.55 8.87 -8.45
N LEU A 151 -2.69 7.91 -8.81
CA LEU A 151 -3.10 6.61 -9.34
C LEU A 151 -3.89 5.79 -8.29
N ALA A 152 -3.46 5.79 -7.04
CA ALA A 152 -4.18 5.11 -5.96
C ALA A 152 -5.59 5.67 -5.73
N ARG A 153 -5.77 6.99 -5.95
CA ARG A 153 -7.10 7.63 -5.87
C ARG A 153 -7.98 7.28 -7.07
N GLU A 154 -7.37 7.01 -8.23
CA GLU A 154 -8.08 6.62 -9.45
C GLU A 154 -8.53 5.16 -9.42
N ALA A 155 -7.79 4.30 -8.74
CA ALA A 155 -8.12 2.90 -8.54
C ALA A 155 -9.22 2.71 -7.51
#